data_61af342304a985de6520afad4f458b14
#
_entry.id   61af342304a985de6520afad4f458b14
#
_cell.length_a   1.000
_cell.length_b   1.000
_cell.length_c   1.000
_cell.angle_alpha   90.00
_cell.angle_beta   90.00
_cell.angle_gamma   90.00
#
_symmetry.space_group_name_H-M   'P 1'
#
loop_
_entity.id
_entity.type
_entity.pdbx_description
1 polymer ?
#
loop_
_entity_poly.entity_id
_entity_poly.type
_entity_poly.pdbx_seq_one_letter_code
_entity_poly.pdbx_strand_id
1 'polypeptide(L)'
;PIRTYDFERGKVLLSHLGIDLPQASFDSRLAKYLLSTVEDNDLTTIAHLYGQSSLSPDEVVYGKGAKRALPEEEVLFSHLARRLQVILETQEPMLERLAENQQLDLLFEMELPLANVLAKMEIAGIKVEAETLQAMQAENEVLIEELTQKIYELAGEEFNINSPKQLGVLLFEKMGLPLELTKKTKTGYSTAVDVLERLAPIAPVVSKILEYRQITKLQSTYVIGLQEAIMEDGKIHT
;
A
#
# COMPACT_ATOMS: atom_id res chain seq x y z
N PRO A 1 -19.45 20.53 15.94
CA PRO A 1 -18.81 19.21 15.89
C PRO A 1 -18.70 18.76 14.43
N ILE A 2 -17.51 18.26 14.05
CA ILE A 2 -17.24 17.73 12.70
C ILE A 2 -17.42 16.22 12.74
N ARG A 3 -18.25 15.70 11.84
CA ARG A 3 -18.49 14.28 11.62
C ARG A 3 -18.00 13.91 10.25
N THR A 4 -17.22 12.84 10.14
CA THR A 4 -16.57 12.47 8.90
C THR A 4 -16.52 10.96 8.73
N TYR A 5 -16.18 10.52 7.53
CA TYR A 5 -15.90 9.13 7.23
C TYR A 5 -14.40 8.83 7.25
N ASP A 6 -13.56 9.77 6.85
CA ASP A 6 -12.09 9.61 6.77
C ASP A 6 -11.47 10.97 7.05
N PHE A 7 -11.27 11.26 8.33
CA PHE A 7 -10.81 12.57 8.80
C PHE A 7 -9.40 12.89 8.32
N GLU A 8 -8.49 11.94 8.44
CA GLU A 8 -7.09 12.12 8.08
C GLU A 8 -6.98 12.56 6.62
N ARG A 9 -7.56 11.78 5.71
CA ARG A 9 -7.59 12.10 4.28
C ARG A 9 -8.32 13.41 3.99
N GLY A 10 -9.44 13.67 4.67
CA GLY A 10 -10.21 14.90 4.51
C GLY A 10 -9.39 16.14 4.90
N LYS A 11 -8.65 16.06 6.00
CA LYS A 11 -7.78 17.15 6.49
C LYS A 11 -6.64 17.41 5.52
N VAL A 12 -5.98 16.37 5.04
CA VAL A 12 -4.89 16.49 4.04
C VAL A 12 -5.41 17.13 2.75
N LEU A 13 -6.50 16.63 2.19
CA LEU A 13 -7.08 17.18 0.94
C LEU A 13 -7.49 18.65 1.08
N LEU A 14 -8.13 19.03 2.17
CA LEU A 14 -8.56 20.41 2.42
C LEU A 14 -7.38 21.35 2.66
N SER A 15 -6.27 20.86 3.22
CA SER A 15 -5.07 21.68 3.40
C SER A 15 -4.48 22.19 2.09
N HIS A 16 -4.59 21.42 0.99
CA HIS A 16 -4.18 21.86 -0.35
C HIS A 16 -5.02 23.03 -0.88
N LEU A 17 -6.21 23.24 -0.33
CA LEU A 17 -7.08 24.39 -0.62
C LEU A 17 -6.91 25.53 0.40
N GLY A 18 -5.92 25.45 1.29
CA GLY A 18 -5.71 26.42 2.36
C GLY A 18 -6.73 26.35 3.51
N ILE A 19 -7.50 25.26 3.59
CA ILE A 19 -8.53 25.07 4.61
C ILE A 19 -7.97 24.15 5.71
N ASP A 20 -7.84 24.69 6.93
CA ASP A 20 -7.51 23.87 8.10
C ASP A 20 -8.76 23.27 8.70
N LEU A 21 -8.91 21.96 8.55
CA LEU A 21 -10.02 21.20 9.16
C LEU A 21 -9.71 20.99 10.64
N PRO A 22 -10.52 21.53 11.58
CA PRO A 22 -10.34 21.25 13.00
C PRO A 22 -10.60 19.78 13.30
N GLN A 23 -10.18 19.32 14.48
CA GLN A 23 -10.33 17.92 14.89
C GLN A 23 -11.78 17.44 14.78
N ALA A 24 -11.97 16.24 14.23
CA ALA A 24 -13.28 15.62 14.16
C ALA A 24 -13.78 15.21 15.55
N SER A 25 -15.08 15.31 15.72
CA SER A 25 -15.78 14.77 16.89
C SER A 25 -16.21 13.31 16.70
N PHE A 26 -16.20 12.83 15.46
CA PHE A 26 -16.49 11.44 15.10
C PHE A 26 -15.97 11.12 13.71
N ASP A 27 -15.45 9.90 13.55
CA ASP A 27 -15.02 9.33 12.28
C ASP A 27 -15.57 7.91 12.14
N SER A 28 -16.41 7.70 11.11
CA SER A 28 -17.07 6.40 10.89
C SER A 28 -16.08 5.30 10.52
N ARG A 29 -14.99 5.62 9.81
CA ARG A 29 -13.96 4.65 9.39
C ARG A 29 -13.18 4.13 10.59
N LEU A 30 -12.78 5.04 11.49
CA LEU A 30 -12.09 4.67 12.74
C LEU A 30 -13.01 3.89 13.66
N ALA A 31 -14.25 4.34 13.84
CA ALA A 31 -15.24 3.63 14.65
C ALA A 31 -15.49 2.21 14.12
N LYS A 32 -15.63 2.03 12.79
CA LYS A 32 -15.78 0.72 12.16
C LYS A 32 -14.54 -0.16 12.37
N TYR A 33 -13.34 0.40 12.23
CA TYR A 33 -12.09 -0.33 12.45
C TYR A 33 -12.00 -0.90 13.87
N LEU A 34 -12.39 -0.12 14.89
CA LEU A 34 -12.42 -0.57 16.28
C LEU A 34 -13.47 -1.66 16.52
N LEU A 35 -14.61 -1.58 15.86
CA LEU A 35 -15.70 -2.56 16.02
C LEU A 35 -15.41 -3.89 15.32
N SER A 36 -14.71 -3.87 14.18
CA SER A 36 -14.36 -5.08 13.44
C SER A 36 -13.26 -4.80 12.41
N THR A 37 -12.24 -5.67 12.39
CA THR A 37 -11.16 -5.66 11.39
C THR A 37 -11.36 -6.69 10.28
N VAL A 38 -12.48 -7.43 10.30
CA VAL A 38 -12.72 -8.54 9.35
C VAL A 38 -13.32 -8.03 8.05
N GLU A 39 -14.31 -7.15 8.13
CA GLU A 39 -14.93 -6.54 6.94
C GLU A 39 -14.22 -5.25 6.56
N ASP A 40 -14.37 -4.86 5.28
CA ASP A 40 -13.85 -3.61 4.75
C ASP A 40 -14.40 -2.38 5.50
N ASN A 41 -13.58 -1.35 5.59
CA ASN A 41 -13.92 -0.11 6.28
C ASN A 41 -14.53 0.96 5.35
N ASP A 42 -14.91 0.59 4.11
CA ASP A 42 -15.53 1.54 3.19
C ASP A 42 -16.94 1.93 3.65
N LEU A 43 -17.39 3.11 3.24
CA LEU A 43 -18.66 3.66 3.69
C LEU A 43 -19.87 2.84 3.23
N THR A 44 -19.77 2.13 2.12
CA THR A 44 -20.83 1.24 1.61
C THR A 44 -21.00 0.02 2.51
N THR A 45 -19.90 -0.56 2.94
CA THR A 45 -19.91 -1.67 3.92
C THR A 45 -20.50 -1.21 5.24
N ILE A 46 -20.12 -0.03 5.74
CA ILE A 46 -20.72 0.57 6.95
C ILE A 46 -22.24 0.76 6.75
N ALA A 47 -22.65 1.31 5.60
CA ALA A 47 -24.07 1.49 5.30
C ALA A 47 -24.86 0.17 5.37
N HIS A 48 -24.34 -0.88 4.74
CA HIS A 48 -25.00 -2.19 4.75
C HIS A 48 -25.11 -2.79 6.17
N LEU A 49 -24.05 -2.70 6.98
CA LEU A 49 -24.04 -3.22 8.35
C LEU A 49 -25.08 -2.57 9.25
N TYR A 50 -25.48 -1.33 8.96
CA TYR A 50 -26.48 -0.57 9.71
C TYR A 50 -27.81 -0.40 8.94
N GLY A 51 -28.06 -1.26 7.93
CA GLY A 51 -29.35 -1.31 7.23
C GLY A 51 -29.57 -0.20 6.20
N GLN A 52 -28.54 0.58 5.85
CA GLN A 52 -28.58 1.67 4.88
C GLN A 52 -28.16 1.17 3.48
N SER A 53 -29.01 0.40 2.80
CA SER A 53 -28.69 -0.24 1.52
C SER A 53 -28.72 0.68 0.29
N SER A 54 -29.04 1.95 0.46
CA SER A 54 -29.24 2.90 -0.66
C SER A 54 -27.95 3.60 -1.12
N LEU A 55 -26.81 3.39 -0.46
CA LEU A 55 -25.52 3.96 -0.86
C LEU A 55 -24.85 3.07 -1.90
N SER A 56 -24.63 3.59 -3.10
CA SER A 56 -23.86 2.92 -4.13
C SER A 56 -22.37 3.02 -3.86
N PRO A 57 -21.56 1.98 -4.19
CA PRO A 57 -20.10 2.07 -4.14
C PRO A 57 -19.56 3.22 -5.00
N ASP A 58 -18.49 3.86 -4.56
CA ASP A 58 -17.82 4.94 -5.31
C ASP A 58 -17.41 4.50 -6.72
N GLU A 59 -16.97 3.26 -6.90
CA GLU A 59 -16.61 2.72 -8.23
C GLU A 59 -17.79 2.66 -9.21
N VAL A 60 -19.01 2.52 -8.70
CA VAL A 60 -20.24 2.53 -9.55
C VAL A 60 -20.57 3.95 -9.97
N VAL A 61 -20.37 4.93 -9.09
CA VAL A 61 -20.72 6.34 -9.33
C VAL A 61 -19.65 7.06 -10.14
N TYR A 62 -18.39 6.86 -9.80
CA TYR A 62 -17.26 7.57 -10.42
C TYR A 62 -16.54 6.75 -11.49
N GLY A 63 -16.81 5.45 -11.62
CA GLY A 63 -16.06 4.54 -12.48
C GLY A 63 -14.77 4.04 -11.83
N LYS A 64 -14.07 3.11 -12.51
CA LYS A 64 -12.88 2.41 -12.01
C LYS A 64 -11.64 2.66 -12.87
N GLY A 65 -10.49 2.85 -12.22
CA GLY A 65 -9.20 3.00 -12.90
C GLY A 65 -9.19 4.17 -13.88
N ALA A 66 -8.71 3.97 -15.12
CA ALA A 66 -8.64 4.99 -16.15
C ALA A 66 -10.01 5.55 -16.62
N LYS A 67 -11.11 4.88 -16.26
CA LYS A 67 -12.49 5.34 -16.58
C LYS A 67 -13.09 6.20 -15.46
N ARG A 68 -12.33 6.49 -14.41
CA ARG A 68 -12.82 7.30 -13.30
C ARG A 68 -13.04 8.74 -13.76
N ALA A 69 -14.27 9.25 -13.58
CA ALA A 69 -14.67 10.60 -13.95
C ALA A 69 -15.73 11.14 -12.96
N LEU A 70 -15.89 12.45 -12.94
CA LEU A 70 -17.00 13.06 -12.23
C LEU A 70 -18.31 12.74 -12.99
N PRO A 71 -19.35 12.24 -12.30
CA PRO A 71 -20.65 12.02 -12.91
C PRO A 71 -21.39 13.34 -13.12
N GLU A 72 -22.57 13.29 -13.75
CA GLU A 72 -23.48 14.42 -13.85
C GLU A 72 -23.80 15.00 -12.45
N GLU A 73 -23.99 16.32 -12.39
CA GLU A 73 -24.13 17.08 -11.15
C GLU A 73 -25.23 16.54 -10.21
N GLU A 74 -26.37 16.16 -10.76
CA GLU A 74 -27.48 15.59 -10.00
C GLU A 74 -27.10 14.24 -9.35
N VAL A 75 -26.40 13.39 -10.08
CA VAL A 75 -25.90 12.10 -9.60
C VAL A 75 -24.86 12.33 -8.51
N LEU A 76 -23.94 13.28 -8.72
CA LEU A 76 -22.91 13.64 -7.77
C LEU A 76 -23.52 14.10 -6.44
N PHE A 77 -24.41 15.09 -6.48
CA PHE A 77 -25.02 15.62 -5.27
C PHE A 77 -25.92 14.61 -4.56
N SER A 78 -26.65 13.79 -5.30
CA SER A 78 -27.43 12.69 -4.73
C SER A 78 -26.52 11.70 -3.99
N HIS A 79 -25.39 11.33 -4.58
CA HIS A 79 -24.42 10.42 -3.96
C HIS A 79 -23.80 11.04 -2.69
N LEU A 80 -23.36 12.30 -2.76
CA LEU A 80 -22.78 13.00 -1.60
C LEU A 80 -23.79 13.14 -0.46
N ALA A 81 -25.06 13.46 -0.76
CA ALA A 81 -26.13 13.54 0.24
C ALA A 81 -26.35 12.18 0.93
N ARG A 82 -26.34 11.08 0.18
CA ARG A 82 -26.48 9.73 0.76
C ARG A 82 -25.26 9.36 1.62
N ARG A 83 -24.05 9.70 1.20
CA ARG A 83 -22.83 9.52 2.02
C ARG A 83 -22.95 10.25 3.35
N LEU A 84 -23.38 11.52 3.32
CA LEU A 84 -23.60 12.31 4.53
C LEU A 84 -24.68 11.69 5.43
N GLN A 85 -25.79 11.25 4.84
CA GLN A 85 -26.88 10.58 5.58
C GLN A 85 -26.36 9.34 6.30
N VAL A 86 -25.57 8.47 5.64
CA VAL A 86 -24.98 7.29 6.26
C VAL A 86 -24.10 7.66 7.45
N ILE A 87 -23.22 8.65 7.31
CA ILE A 87 -22.35 9.11 8.41
C ILE A 87 -23.19 9.56 9.63
N LEU A 88 -24.27 10.31 9.38
CA LEU A 88 -25.11 10.82 10.44
C LEU A 88 -25.95 9.73 11.13
N GLU A 89 -26.52 8.82 10.36
CA GLU A 89 -27.44 7.79 10.88
C GLU A 89 -26.70 6.61 11.52
N THR A 90 -25.46 6.34 11.11
CA THR A 90 -24.66 5.25 11.70
C THR A 90 -23.88 5.65 12.94
N GLN A 91 -23.71 6.94 13.19
CA GLN A 91 -22.92 7.42 14.33
C GLN A 91 -23.42 6.88 15.68
N GLU A 92 -24.68 7.09 16.01
CA GLU A 92 -25.22 6.70 17.32
C GLU A 92 -25.16 5.18 17.53
N PRO A 93 -25.62 4.33 16.59
CA PRO A 93 -25.49 2.88 16.73
C PRO A 93 -24.03 2.40 16.85
N MET A 94 -23.09 3.06 16.20
CA MET A 94 -21.67 2.72 16.33
C MET A 94 -21.13 3.10 17.71
N LEU A 95 -21.48 4.28 18.23
CA LEU A 95 -21.08 4.72 19.57
C LEU A 95 -21.67 3.82 20.66
N GLU A 96 -22.93 3.39 20.55
CA GLU A 96 -23.53 2.43 21.48
C GLU A 96 -22.74 1.11 21.52
N ARG A 97 -22.39 0.55 20.36
CA ARG A 97 -21.58 -0.68 20.28
C ARG A 97 -20.17 -0.49 20.83
N LEU A 98 -19.54 0.65 20.58
CA LEU A 98 -18.23 0.97 21.16
C LEU A 98 -18.30 1.10 22.68
N ALA A 99 -19.39 1.66 23.21
CA ALA A 99 -19.64 1.72 24.65
C ALA A 99 -19.79 0.31 25.27
N GLU A 100 -20.59 -0.56 24.64
CA GLU A 100 -20.74 -1.96 25.06
C GLU A 100 -19.40 -2.70 25.08
N ASN A 101 -18.53 -2.43 24.11
CA ASN A 101 -17.18 -3.02 24.02
C ASN A 101 -16.14 -2.31 24.89
N GLN A 102 -16.49 -1.26 25.63
CA GLN A 102 -15.57 -0.40 26.41
C GLN A 102 -14.44 0.22 25.55
N GLN A 103 -14.78 0.65 24.31
CA GLN A 103 -13.84 1.19 23.32
C GLN A 103 -14.03 2.70 23.07
N LEU A 104 -14.92 3.40 23.80
CA LEU A 104 -15.13 4.85 23.61
C LEU A 104 -13.87 5.67 23.91
N ASP A 105 -13.18 5.36 25.01
CA ASP A 105 -11.96 6.07 25.38
C ASP A 105 -10.87 5.84 24.33
N LEU A 106 -10.79 4.62 23.75
CA LEU A 106 -9.87 4.33 22.67
C LEU A 106 -10.17 5.20 21.42
N LEU A 107 -11.43 5.36 21.05
CA LEU A 107 -11.83 6.23 19.94
C LEU A 107 -11.50 7.70 20.22
N PHE A 108 -11.91 8.22 21.38
CA PHE A 108 -11.87 9.66 21.63
C PHE A 108 -10.52 10.17 22.16
N GLU A 109 -9.82 9.37 22.97
CA GLU A 109 -8.57 9.76 23.61
C GLU A 109 -7.33 9.32 22.81
N MET A 110 -7.48 8.37 21.88
CA MET A 110 -6.34 7.85 21.11
C MET A 110 -6.56 8.00 19.60
N GLU A 111 -7.54 7.35 19.00
CA GLU A 111 -7.66 7.23 17.53
C GLU A 111 -7.94 8.57 16.84
N LEU A 112 -8.90 9.34 17.33
CA LEU A 112 -9.21 10.66 16.75
C LEU A 112 -8.07 11.68 16.94
N PRO A 113 -7.42 11.80 18.11
CA PRO A 113 -6.22 12.60 18.24
C PRO A 113 -5.06 12.13 17.35
N LEU A 114 -4.84 10.82 17.26
CA LEU A 114 -3.80 10.24 16.42
C LEU A 114 -4.02 10.56 14.94
N ALA A 115 -5.24 10.40 14.42
CA ALA A 115 -5.57 10.74 13.04
C ALA A 115 -5.24 12.23 12.73
N ASN A 116 -5.46 13.14 13.69
CA ASN A 116 -5.09 14.53 13.52
C ASN A 116 -3.56 14.75 13.49
N VAL A 117 -2.81 13.97 14.27
CA VAL A 117 -1.34 14.00 14.24
C VAL A 117 -0.81 13.45 12.92
N LEU A 118 -1.31 12.30 12.47
CA LEU A 118 -0.93 11.67 11.21
C LEU A 118 -1.22 12.59 10.01
N ALA A 119 -2.40 13.21 9.95
CA ALA A 119 -2.71 14.18 8.92
C ALA A 119 -1.72 15.37 8.91
N LYS A 120 -1.34 15.89 10.07
CA LYS A 120 -0.33 16.96 10.17
C LYS A 120 1.05 16.48 9.72
N MET A 121 1.44 15.24 10.01
CA MET A 121 2.71 14.67 9.55
C MET A 121 2.71 14.53 8.03
N GLU A 122 1.63 14.05 7.41
CA GLU A 122 1.49 13.95 5.97
C GLU A 122 1.53 15.36 5.32
N ILE A 123 0.80 16.33 5.86
CA ILE A 123 0.82 17.73 5.37
C ILE A 123 2.24 18.34 5.49
N ALA A 124 2.96 18.09 6.58
CA ALA A 124 4.32 18.58 6.77
C ALA A 124 5.31 17.96 5.77
N GLY A 125 5.11 16.69 5.45
CA GLY A 125 5.98 15.92 4.57
C GLY A 125 7.38 15.68 5.11
N ILE A 126 8.14 14.87 4.42
CA ILE A 126 9.55 14.55 4.73
C ILE A 126 10.41 15.04 3.58
N LYS A 127 11.38 15.91 3.88
CA LYS A 127 12.35 16.40 2.89
C LYS A 127 13.24 15.26 2.42
N VAL A 128 13.42 15.16 1.11
CA VAL A 128 14.26 14.14 0.47
C VAL A 128 15.31 14.84 -0.39
N GLU A 129 16.54 14.35 -0.34
CA GLU A 129 17.64 14.85 -1.16
C GLU A 129 17.67 14.05 -2.48
N ALA A 130 17.07 14.62 -3.54
CA ALA A 130 16.95 13.98 -4.85
C ALA A 130 18.33 13.63 -5.44
N GLU A 131 19.33 14.48 -5.26
CA GLU A 131 20.70 14.25 -5.75
C GLU A 131 21.33 12.99 -5.12
N THR A 132 21.11 12.78 -3.83
CA THR A 132 21.57 11.56 -3.14
C THR A 132 20.90 10.31 -3.72
N LEU A 133 19.59 10.35 -3.97
CA LEU A 133 18.88 9.22 -4.59
C LEU A 133 19.36 8.96 -6.02
N GLN A 134 19.65 10.01 -6.80
CA GLN A 134 20.21 9.87 -8.15
C GLN A 134 21.61 9.25 -8.13
N ALA A 135 22.46 9.65 -7.20
CA ALA A 135 23.79 9.04 -7.03
C ALA A 135 23.67 7.55 -6.65
N MET A 136 22.81 7.21 -5.70
CA MET A 136 22.52 5.82 -5.34
C MET A 136 21.96 5.01 -6.51
N GLN A 137 21.12 5.62 -7.35
CA GLN A 137 20.59 4.98 -8.56
C GLN A 137 21.71 4.60 -9.49
N ALA A 138 22.61 5.53 -9.79
CA ALA A 138 23.73 5.28 -10.70
C ALA A 138 24.69 4.19 -10.18
N GLU A 139 25.00 4.21 -8.88
CA GLU A 139 25.83 3.18 -8.25
C GLU A 139 25.16 1.79 -8.32
N ASN A 140 23.87 1.72 -8.01
CA ASN A 140 23.12 0.46 -8.07
C ASN A 140 22.99 -0.09 -9.49
N GLU A 141 22.85 0.77 -10.52
CA GLU A 141 22.81 0.35 -11.92
C GLU A 141 24.10 -0.37 -12.32
N VAL A 142 25.27 0.14 -11.91
CA VAL A 142 26.57 -0.51 -12.15
C VAL A 142 26.62 -1.87 -11.43
N LEU A 143 26.22 -1.92 -10.16
CA LEU A 143 26.23 -3.17 -9.40
C LEU A 143 25.27 -4.22 -9.98
N ILE A 144 24.08 -3.80 -10.44
CA ILE A 144 23.11 -4.70 -11.08
C ILE A 144 23.71 -5.29 -12.38
N GLU A 145 24.38 -4.47 -13.17
CA GLU A 145 25.04 -4.95 -14.40
C GLU A 145 26.15 -5.95 -14.08
N GLU A 146 27.05 -5.64 -13.15
CA GLU A 146 28.12 -6.53 -12.71
C GLU A 146 27.57 -7.88 -12.19
N LEU A 147 26.50 -7.82 -11.36
CA LEU A 147 25.86 -9.03 -10.85
C LEU A 147 25.19 -9.83 -11.97
N THR A 148 24.56 -9.16 -12.93
CA THR A 148 23.94 -9.80 -14.10
C THR A 148 24.96 -10.59 -14.89
N GLN A 149 26.09 -9.99 -15.23
CA GLN A 149 27.17 -10.64 -15.95
C GLN A 149 27.71 -11.83 -15.15
N LYS A 150 27.92 -11.66 -13.85
CA LYS A 150 28.42 -12.73 -13.00
C LYS A 150 27.45 -13.91 -12.87
N ILE A 151 26.15 -13.62 -12.82
CA ILE A 151 25.11 -14.65 -12.81
C ILE A 151 25.14 -15.44 -14.13
N TYR A 152 25.23 -14.77 -15.29
CA TYR A 152 25.28 -15.43 -16.57
C TYR A 152 26.55 -16.28 -16.74
N GLU A 153 27.72 -15.79 -16.31
CA GLU A 153 28.96 -16.59 -16.27
C GLU A 153 28.79 -17.88 -15.45
N LEU A 154 28.21 -17.76 -14.24
CA LEU A 154 28.05 -18.93 -13.36
C LEU A 154 26.91 -19.87 -13.83
N ALA A 155 25.93 -19.36 -14.55
CA ALA A 155 24.83 -20.13 -15.12
C ALA A 155 25.24 -20.82 -16.45
N GLY A 156 26.24 -20.28 -17.16
CA GLY A 156 26.63 -20.72 -18.48
C GLY A 156 25.72 -20.28 -19.62
N GLU A 157 24.72 -19.46 -19.33
CA GLU A 157 23.77 -18.93 -20.31
C GLU A 157 23.13 -17.63 -19.82
N GLU A 158 22.59 -16.84 -20.75
CA GLU A 158 21.76 -15.68 -20.47
C GLU A 158 20.28 -16.11 -20.28
N PHE A 159 19.61 -15.53 -19.30
CA PHE A 159 18.21 -15.77 -19.04
C PHE A 159 17.59 -14.57 -18.28
N ASN A 160 16.27 -14.50 -18.20
CA ASN A 160 15.62 -13.46 -17.41
C ASN A 160 15.66 -13.81 -15.90
N ILE A 161 16.60 -13.19 -15.17
CA ILE A 161 16.83 -13.40 -13.72
C ILE A 161 15.57 -13.07 -12.90
N ASN A 162 14.75 -12.12 -13.37
CA ASN A 162 13.49 -11.72 -12.73
C ASN A 162 12.31 -12.66 -13.05
N SER A 163 12.52 -13.68 -13.89
CA SER A 163 11.49 -14.68 -14.20
C SER A 163 11.61 -15.89 -13.26
N PRO A 164 10.69 -16.08 -12.29
CA PRO A 164 10.72 -17.25 -11.40
C PRO A 164 10.70 -18.58 -12.17
N LYS A 165 9.99 -18.60 -13.33
CA LYS A 165 9.89 -19.78 -14.19
C LYS A 165 11.24 -20.13 -14.82
N GLN A 166 11.93 -19.16 -15.46
CA GLN A 166 13.22 -19.41 -16.10
C GLN A 166 14.28 -19.75 -15.05
N LEU A 167 14.29 -19.04 -13.93
CA LEU A 167 15.20 -19.32 -12.83
C LEU A 167 14.96 -20.73 -12.24
N GLY A 168 13.71 -21.13 -12.06
CA GLY A 168 13.38 -22.48 -11.58
C GLY A 168 13.88 -23.58 -12.52
N VAL A 169 13.70 -23.41 -13.84
CA VAL A 169 14.24 -24.34 -14.85
C VAL A 169 15.77 -24.39 -14.81
N LEU A 170 16.44 -23.22 -14.74
CA LEU A 170 17.88 -23.17 -14.63
C LEU A 170 18.40 -23.95 -13.42
N LEU A 171 17.90 -23.61 -12.23
CA LEU A 171 18.43 -24.19 -10.99
C LEU A 171 18.13 -25.68 -10.85
N PHE A 172 16.91 -26.10 -11.15
CA PHE A 172 16.46 -27.47 -10.84
C PHE A 172 16.50 -28.45 -12.02
N GLU A 173 16.37 -27.98 -13.27
CA GLU A 173 16.39 -28.87 -14.43
C GLU A 173 17.77 -28.87 -15.13
N LYS A 174 18.42 -27.71 -15.29
CA LYS A 174 19.70 -27.62 -15.98
C LYS A 174 20.89 -27.81 -15.03
N MET A 175 20.89 -27.15 -13.88
CA MET A 175 21.97 -27.29 -12.89
C MET A 175 21.80 -28.48 -11.96
N GLY A 176 20.60 -29.10 -11.93
CA GLY A 176 20.31 -30.32 -11.15
C GLY A 176 20.38 -30.13 -9.63
N LEU A 177 20.05 -28.94 -9.13
CA LEU A 177 20.05 -28.69 -7.69
C LEU A 177 18.97 -29.52 -6.98
N PRO A 178 19.16 -29.85 -5.67
CA PRO A 178 18.29 -30.75 -4.93
C PRO A 178 16.83 -30.30 -4.92
N LEU A 179 15.93 -31.15 -5.45
CA LEU A 179 14.48 -30.86 -5.54
C LEU A 179 13.79 -30.88 -4.18
N GLU A 180 14.36 -31.56 -3.20
CA GLU A 180 13.86 -31.58 -1.81
C GLU A 180 13.94 -30.23 -1.12
N LEU A 181 14.74 -29.29 -1.62
CA LEU A 181 14.89 -27.94 -1.07
C LEU A 181 13.87 -26.97 -1.65
N THR A 182 13.08 -27.36 -2.67
CA THR A 182 12.04 -26.53 -3.28
C THR A 182 10.66 -27.17 -3.19
N LYS A 183 9.62 -26.39 -3.55
CA LYS A 183 8.24 -26.87 -3.67
C LYS A 183 7.74 -26.61 -5.09
N LYS A 184 7.01 -27.55 -5.68
CA LYS A 184 6.28 -27.29 -6.92
C LYS A 184 5.13 -26.30 -6.67
N THR A 185 5.07 -25.30 -7.53
CA THR A 185 3.98 -24.31 -7.58
C THR A 185 3.17 -24.52 -8.86
N LYS A 186 2.07 -23.78 -9.02
CA LYS A 186 1.27 -23.82 -10.27
C LYS A 186 2.08 -23.40 -11.51
N THR A 187 3.14 -22.62 -11.34
CA THR A 187 3.98 -22.03 -12.43
C THR A 187 5.37 -22.67 -12.54
N GLY A 188 5.67 -23.71 -11.76
CA GLY A 188 6.97 -24.39 -11.78
C GLY A 188 7.56 -24.57 -10.38
N TYR A 189 8.89 -24.45 -10.26
CA TYR A 189 9.60 -24.56 -8.98
C TYR A 189 9.57 -23.24 -8.22
N SER A 190 9.41 -23.30 -6.90
CA SER A 190 9.52 -22.12 -6.05
C SER A 190 10.98 -21.61 -6.05
N THR A 191 11.14 -20.32 -6.28
CA THR A 191 12.41 -19.58 -6.13
C THR A 191 12.26 -18.47 -5.08
N ALA A 192 11.43 -18.71 -4.06
CA ALA A 192 11.27 -17.80 -2.93
C ALA A 192 12.58 -17.68 -2.14
N VAL A 193 12.73 -16.60 -1.38
CA VAL A 193 13.97 -16.27 -0.67
C VAL A 193 14.41 -17.42 0.23
N ASP A 194 13.50 -18.01 0.98
CA ASP A 194 13.75 -19.14 1.87
C ASP A 194 14.28 -20.41 1.15
N VAL A 195 13.90 -20.62 -0.09
CA VAL A 195 14.38 -21.68 -0.95
C VAL A 195 15.81 -21.36 -1.43
N LEU A 196 16.02 -20.14 -1.92
CA LEU A 196 17.32 -19.71 -2.42
C LEU A 196 18.37 -19.65 -1.32
N GLU A 197 18.03 -19.21 -0.11
CA GLU A 197 18.95 -19.20 1.04
C GLU A 197 19.45 -20.60 1.39
N ARG A 198 18.60 -21.62 1.26
CA ARG A 198 19.03 -23.03 1.47
C ARG A 198 19.92 -23.56 0.36
N LEU A 199 19.80 -23.02 -0.85
CA LEU A 199 20.61 -23.41 -2.02
C LEU A 199 21.93 -22.63 -2.12
N ALA A 200 22.02 -21.44 -1.54
CA ALA A 200 23.19 -20.57 -1.62
C ALA A 200 24.51 -21.24 -1.19
N PRO A 201 24.56 -22.07 -0.11
CA PRO A 201 25.81 -22.75 0.30
C PRO A 201 26.34 -23.76 -0.73
N ILE A 202 25.47 -24.31 -1.59
CA ILE A 202 25.82 -25.38 -2.53
C ILE A 202 25.92 -24.90 -3.99
N ALA A 203 25.45 -23.69 -4.29
CA ALA A 203 25.45 -23.14 -5.62
C ALA A 203 25.82 -21.63 -5.62
N PRO A 204 27.05 -21.26 -6.00
CA PRO A 204 27.51 -19.85 -5.98
C PRO A 204 26.61 -18.89 -6.79
N VAL A 205 26.02 -19.36 -7.88
CA VAL A 205 25.07 -18.56 -8.68
C VAL A 205 23.90 -18.09 -7.85
N VAL A 206 23.42 -18.90 -6.90
CA VAL A 206 22.24 -18.57 -6.05
C VAL A 206 22.56 -17.42 -5.11
N SER A 207 23.78 -17.39 -4.53
CA SER A 207 24.22 -16.26 -3.72
C SER A 207 24.19 -14.94 -4.53
N LYS A 208 24.64 -14.97 -5.78
CA LYS A 208 24.60 -13.79 -6.65
C LYS A 208 23.18 -13.39 -7.06
N ILE A 209 22.29 -14.35 -7.24
CA ILE A 209 20.87 -14.09 -7.50
C ILE A 209 20.20 -13.43 -6.28
N LEU A 210 20.53 -13.84 -5.06
CA LEU A 210 20.03 -13.19 -3.85
C LEU A 210 20.52 -11.74 -3.75
N GLU A 211 21.80 -11.48 -3.98
CA GLU A 211 22.37 -10.14 -4.02
C GLU A 211 21.68 -9.27 -5.09
N TYR A 212 21.54 -9.79 -6.32
CA TYR A 212 20.86 -9.13 -7.41
C TYR A 212 19.41 -8.74 -7.06
N ARG A 213 18.65 -9.67 -6.50
CA ARG A 213 17.26 -9.41 -6.09
C ARG A 213 17.16 -8.34 -5.01
N GLN A 214 18.09 -8.33 -4.06
CA GLN A 214 18.14 -7.33 -2.99
C GLN A 214 18.39 -5.93 -3.56
N ILE A 215 19.41 -5.79 -4.42
CA ILE A 215 19.77 -4.49 -5.02
C ILE A 215 18.68 -4.03 -6.00
N THR A 216 18.13 -4.94 -6.82
CA THR A 216 17.05 -4.59 -7.75
C THR A 216 15.79 -4.13 -7.03
N LYS A 217 15.44 -4.76 -5.90
CA LYS A 217 14.33 -4.31 -5.07
C LYS A 217 14.61 -2.95 -4.42
N LEU A 218 15.81 -2.76 -3.88
CA LEU A 218 16.24 -1.47 -3.34
C LEU A 218 16.13 -0.37 -4.40
N GLN A 219 16.64 -0.64 -5.60
CA GLN A 219 16.60 0.28 -6.74
C GLN A 219 15.17 0.64 -7.14
N SER A 220 14.34 -0.36 -7.47
CA SER A 220 13.01 -0.13 -8.04
C SER A 220 12.02 0.41 -7.02
N THR A 221 12.00 -0.15 -5.80
CA THR A 221 10.97 0.16 -4.80
C THR A 221 11.32 1.41 -4.01
N TYR A 222 12.59 1.56 -3.61
CA TYR A 222 12.98 2.64 -2.71
C TYR A 222 13.66 3.79 -3.46
N VAL A 223 14.70 3.53 -4.24
CA VAL A 223 15.46 4.62 -4.87
C VAL A 223 14.62 5.30 -5.95
N ILE A 224 14.10 4.56 -6.92
CA ILE A 224 13.25 5.11 -7.99
C ILE A 224 11.88 5.53 -7.43
N GLY A 225 11.24 4.67 -6.64
CA GLY A 225 9.93 4.95 -6.08
C GLY A 225 9.90 6.19 -5.20
N LEU A 226 10.94 6.46 -4.40
CA LEU A 226 11.04 7.71 -3.63
C LEU A 226 11.26 8.92 -4.52
N GLN A 227 12.09 8.81 -5.59
CA GLN A 227 12.27 9.92 -6.54
C GLN A 227 10.96 10.32 -7.22
N GLU A 228 10.15 9.33 -7.63
CA GLU A 228 8.83 9.57 -8.24
C GLU A 228 7.81 10.17 -7.27
N ALA A 229 7.98 9.95 -5.97
CA ALA A 229 7.09 10.45 -4.92
C ALA A 229 7.45 11.87 -4.45
N ILE A 230 8.60 12.43 -4.86
CA ILE A 230 8.99 13.81 -4.50
C ILE A 230 8.06 14.80 -5.19
N MET A 231 7.41 15.65 -4.39
CA MET A 231 6.55 16.72 -4.90
C MET A 231 7.35 18.01 -5.17
N GLU A 232 6.68 19.03 -5.71
CA GLU A 232 7.29 20.33 -6.10
C GLU A 232 8.00 21.06 -4.96
N ASP A 233 7.59 20.80 -3.71
CA ASP A 233 8.23 21.36 -2.50
C ASP A 233 9.48 20.60 -2.05
N GLY A 234 9.91 19.58 -2.80
CA GLY A 234 11.08 18.75 -2.48
C GLY A 234 10.83 17.74 -1.37
N LYS A 235 9.57 17.44 -1.06
CA LYS A 235 9.17 16.53 0.00
C LYS A 235 8.35 15.36 -0.52
N ILE A 236 8.27 14.33 0.30
CA ILE A 236 7.32 13.22 0.15
C ILE A 236 6.24 13.39 1.22
N HIS A 237 4.99 13.27 0.80
CA HIS A 237 3.80 13.34 1.63
C HIS A 237 3.10 11.97 1.62
N THR A 238 3.12 11.27 2.77
CA THR A 238 2.59 9.91 2.94
C THR A 238 2.09 9.67 4.37
#